data_4c8b00dfceb4af495efe856e893c5294
#
_entry.id   4c8b00dfceb4af495efe856e893c5294
#
_cell.length_a   1.000
_cell.length_b   1.000
_cell.length_c   1.000
_cell.angle_alpha   90.00
_cell.angle_beta   90.00
_cell.angle_gamma   90.00
#
_symmetry.space_group_name_H-M   'P 1'
#
loop_
_entity.id
_entity.type
_entity.pdbx_description
1 polymer ?
#
loop_
_entity_poly.entity_id
_entity_poly.type
_entity_poly.pdbx_seq_one_letter_code
_entity_poly.pdbx_strand_id
1 'polypeptide(L)'
;LDKLEEEKKSEQEGGARLLENIRFICMDAAEIGEVFEKGEVKGIYLNFSDPWPKKRHARRRLTSKEFFARYDQVLAPEGQVEFKTDNQDLFQFSLEQADEAGWRVLMSTWDLHADPAMNQGNVMTEYEKKFSAKGNPICKMIAGR
;
A
#
# COMPACT_ATOMS: atom_id res chain seq x y z
N LEU A 1 16.49 -1.82 0.87
CA LEU A 1 17.00 -1.32 -0.42
C LEU A 1 18.37 -1.87 -0.74
N ASP A 2 19.32 -1.69 0.16
CA ASP A 2 20.70 -2.13 -0.04
C ASP A 2 20.79 -3.64 -0.27
N LYS A 3 20.03 -4.42 0.48
CA LYS A 3 20.00 -5.88 0.34
C LYS A 3 19.51 -6.32 -1.04
N LEU A 4 18.46 -5.68 -1.56
CA LEU A 4 17.92 -6.00 -2.89
C LEU A 4 18.85 -5.50 -4.00
N GLU A 5 19.55 -4.40 -3.81
CA GLU A 5 20.57 -3.94 -4.75
C GLU A 5 21.77 -4.90 -4.79
N GLU A 6 22.19 -5.41 -3.64
CA GLU A 6 23.25 -6.42 -3.56
C GLU A 6 22.83 -7.73 -4.23
N GLU A 7 21.62 -8.22 -3.98
CA GLU A 7 21.07 -9.38 -4.65
C GLU A 7 21.02 -9.18 -6.16
N LYS A 8 20.59 -8.01 -6.61
CA LYS A 8 20.55 -7.68 -8.03
C LYS A 8 21.91 -7.65 -8.68
N LYS A 9 22.92 -7.10 -8.00
CA LYS A 9 24.31 -7.13 -8.48
C LYS A 9 24.84 -8.56 -8.56
N SER A 10 24.60 -9.35 -7.52
CA SER A 10 24.98 -10.76 -7.48
C SER A 10 24.35 -11.56 -8.62
N GLU A 11 23.08 -11.33 -8.89
CA GLU A 11 22.36 -11.97 -9.98
C GLU A 11 22.91 -11.56 -11.36
N GLN A 12 23.24 -10.30 -11.54
CA GLN A 12 23.87 -9.82 -12.77
C GLN A 12 25.23 -10.45 -13.00
N GLU A 13 26.03 -10.60 -11.96
CA GLU A 13 27.32 -11.26 -11.99
C GLU A 13 27.15 -12.77 -12.24
N GLY A 14 26.13 -13.38 -11.66
CA GLY A 14 25.80 -14.80 -11.85
C GLY A 14 25.00 -15.12 -13.10
N GLY A 15 24.56 -14.11 -13.88
CA GLY A 15 23.72 -14.31 -15.05
C GLY A 15 22.24 -14.52 -14.78
N ALA A 16 21.79 -14.48 -13.51
CA ALA A 16 20.40 -14.56 -13.15
C ALA A 16 19.74 -13.16 -13.21
N ARG A 17 18.45 -13.09 -13.60
CA ARG A 17 17.72 -11.83 -13.80
C ARG A 17 16.37 -11.80 -13.11
N LEU A 18 16.29 -12.32 -11.88
CA LEU A 18 15.03 -12.45 -11.14
C LEU A 18 14.39 -11.10 -10.79
N LEU A 19 15.17 -10.00 -10.71
CA LEU A 19 14.70 -8.68 -10.30
C LEU A 19 14.69 -7.65 -11.43
N GLU A 20 14.70 -8.06 -12.68
CA GLU A 20 14.69 -7.14 -13.84
C GLU A 20 13.47 -6.23 -13.89
N ASN A 21 12.32 -6.74 -13.42
CA ASN A 21 11.05 -6.02 -13.43
C ASN A 21 10.81 -5.17 -12.20
N ILE A 22 11.83 -5.01 -11.34
CA ILE A 22 11.72 -4.22 -10.09
C ILE A 22 12.58 -2.97 -10.22
N ARG A 23 12.00 -1.84 -9.77
CA ARG A 23 12.68 -0.55 -9.66
C ARG A 23 12.45 0.02 -8.27
N PHE A 24 13.50 0.58 -7.69
CA PHE A 24 13.44 1.23 -6.38
C PHE A 24 13.62 2.74 -6.53
N ILE A 25 12.72 3.50 -5.92
CA ILE A 25 12.77 4.96 -5.91
C ILE A 25 12.58 5.40 -4.47
N CYS A 26 13.53 6.20 -3.96
CA CYS A 26 13.38 6.87 -2.67
C CYS A 26 12.85 8.28 -2.93
N MET A 27 11.57 8.51 -2.62
CA MET A 27 10.90 9.78 -2.91
C MET A 27 9.76 10.04 -1.95
N ASP A 28 9.31 11.30 -1.89
CA ASP A 28 8.04 11.63 -1.25
C ASP A 28 6.90 11.15 -2.14
N ALA A 29 5.99 10.36 -1.59
CA ALA A 29 4.84 9.83 -2.33
C ALA A 29 3.92 10.93 -2.87
N ALA A 30 3.96 12.14 -2.30
CA ALA A 30 3.25 13.29 -2.83
C ALA A 30 3.67 13.66 -4.26
N GLU A 31 4.86 13.25 -4.68
CA GLU A 31 5.43 13.51 -6.01
C GLU A 31 5.17 12.37 -7.01
N ILE A 32 4.28 11.44 -6.68
CA ILE A 32 4.02 10.26 -7.52
C ILE A 32 3.65 10.63 -8.97
N GLY A 33 2.94 11.73 -9.16
CA GLY A 33 2.56 12.23 -10.49
C GLY A 33 3.72 12.72 -11.36
N GLU A 34 4.90 12.95 -10.77
CA GLU A 34 6.11 13.32 -11.51
C GLU A 34 6.87 12.09 -12.02
N VAL A 35 6.60 10.93 -11.43
CA VAL A 35 7.28 9.67 -11.76
C VAL A 35 6.47 8.83 -12.76
N PHE A 36 5.15 8.83 -12.61
CA PHE A 36 4.26 8.03 -13.44
C PHE A 36 3.34 8.91 -14.29
N GLU A 37 3.05 8.45 -15.49
CA GLU A 37 2.09 9.10 -16.36
C GLU A 37 0.66 8.75 -15.97
N LYS A 38 -0.28 9.51 -16.48
CA LYS A 38 -1.71 9.28 -16.26
C LYS A 38 -2.11 7.88 -16.71
N GLY A 39 -2.70 7.11 -15.79
CA GLY A 39 -3.20 5.78 -16.08
C GLY A 39 -2.14 4.70 -16.25
N GLU A 40 -0.88 4.99 -15.91
CA GLU A 40 0.24 4.06 -16.09
C GLU A 40 0.26 2.95 -15.03
N VAL A 41 -0.18 3.25 -13.81
CA VAL A 41 -0.10 2.34 -12.66
C VAL A 41 -1.35 1.47 -12.58
N LYS A 42 -1.16 0.14 -12.52
CA LYS A 42 -2.28 -0.80 -12.49
C LYS A 42 -2.79 -1.12 -11.09
N GLY A 43 -1.94 -0.96 -10.09
CA GLY A 43 -2.32 -1.19 -8.69
C GLY A 43 -1.34 -0.54 -7.75
N ILE A 44 -1.82 -0.14 -6.58
CA ILE A 44 -1.01 0.48 -5.53
C ILE A 44 -1.18 -0.33 -4.25
N TYR A 45 -0.07 -0.69 -3.62
CA TYR A 45 -0.05 -1.43 -2.36
C TYR A 45 0.56 -0.56 -1.27
N LEU A 46 -0.22 -0.27 -0.24
CA LEU A 46 0.22 0.50 0.92
C LEU A 46 0.30 -0.46 2.11
N ASN A 47 1.51 -0.77 2.53
CA ASN A 47 1.75 -1.75 3.59
C ASN A 47 2.31 -1.06 4.83
N PHE A 48 1.49 -0.96 5.89
CA PHE A 48 1.90 -0.47 7.20
C PHE A 48 2.56 0.92 7.16
N SER A 49 1.96 1.83 6.40
CA SER A 49 2.41 3.21 6.30
C SER A 49 2.28 3.95 7.63
N ASP A 50 3.05 5.04 7.78
CA ASP A 50 3.06 5.85 9.00
C ASP A 50 1.66 6.36 9.34
N PRO A 51 1.21 6.15 10.59
CA PRO A 51 -0.13 6.58 11.01
C PRO A 51 -0.25 8.08 11.24
N TRP A 52 0.85 8.81 11.43
CA TRP A 52 0.85 10.25 11.70
C TRP A 52 -0.25 10.61 12.71
N PRO A 53 -0.08 10.25 14.00
CA PRO A 53 -1.19 10.26 14.98
C PRO A 53 -1.76 11.64 15.30
N LYS A 54 -1.00 12.71 15.04
CA LYS A 54 -1.48 14.08 15.30
C LYS A 54 -2.45 14.52 14.20
N LYS A 55 -3.59 15.08 14.59
CA LYS A 55 -4.62 15.55 13.65
C LYS A 55 -4.10 16.54 12.61
N ARG A 56 -3.15 17.41 12.99
CA ARG A 56 -2.53 18.38 12.07
C ARG A 56 -1.75 17.74 10.94
N HIS A 57 -1.40 16.46 11.07
CA HIS A 57 -0.66 15.69 10.07
C HIS A 57 -1.54 14.76 9.24
N ALA A 58 -2.86 14.87 9.34
CA ALA A 58 -3.78 13.97 8.64
C ALA A 58 -3.53 13.90 7.13
N ARG A 59 -3.19 15.01 6.50
CA ARG A 59 -2.90 15.09 5.07
C ARG A 59 -1.67 14.29 4.65
N ARG A 60 -0.76 14.02 5.59
CA ARG A 60 0.46 13.25 5.34
C ARG A 60 0.23 11.75 5.30
N ARG A 61 -0.90 11.29 5.83
CA ARG A 61 -1.26 9.88 5.79
C ARG A 61 -1.50 9.45 4.35
N LEU A 62 -0.92 8.31 3.96
CA LEU A 62 -1.01 7.83 2.57
C LEU A 62 -2.43 7.43 2.14
N THR A 63 -3.37 7.35 3.08
CA THR A 63 -4.78 7.08 2.81
C THR A 63 -5.67 8.29 3.03
N SER A 64 -5.10 9.51 3.09
CA SER A 64 -5.89 10.74 3.10
C SER A 64 -6.57 10.96 1.75
N LYS A 65 -7.66 11.73 1.75
CA LYS A 65 -8.36 12.08 0.49
C LYS A 65 -7.44 12.82 -0.50
N GLU A 66 -6.48 13.59 0.01
CA GLU A 66 -5.50 14.29 -0.81
C GLU A 66 -4.60 13.29 -1.54
N PHE A 67 -4.18 12.21 -0.87
CA PHE A 67 -3.42 11.15 -1.49
C PHE A 67 -4.26 10.32 -2.46
N PHE A 68 -5.50 10.04 -2.16
CA PHE A 68 -6.40 9.37 -3.11
C PHE A 68 -6.55 10.18 -4.41
N ALA A 69 -6.59 11.50 -4.32
CA ALA A 69 -6.61 12.36 -5.51
C ALA A 69 -5.33 12.21 -6.35
N ARG A 70 -4.18 12.03 -5.70
CA ARG A 70 -2.91 11.78 -6.39
C ARG A 70 -2.88 10.41 -7.05
N TYR A 71 -3.38 9.39 -6.38
CA TYR A 71 -3.47 8.03 -6.96
C TYR A 71 -4.40 8.01 -8.16
N ASP A 72 -5.49 8.76 -8.11
CA ASP A 72 -6.44 8.87 -9.23
C ASP A 72 -5.77 9.35 -10.52
N GLN A 73 -4.76 10.20 -10.42
CA GLN A 73 -4.05 10.72 -11.58
C GLN A 73 -3.18 9.67 -12.29
N VAL A 74 -2.58 8.76 -11.54
CA VAL A 74 -1.62 7.79 -12.08
C VAL A 74 -2.20 6.40 -12.26
N LEU A 75 -3.32 6.10 -11.60
CA LEU A 75 -3.91 4.77 -11.60
C LEU A 75 -4.73 4.52 -12.88
N ALA A 76 -4.56 3.34 -13.47
CA ALA A 76 -5.38 2.89 -14.59
C ALA A 76 -6.87 2.88 -14.21
N PRO A 77 -7.80 2.96 -15.19
CA PRO A 77 -9.24 3.07 -14.88
C PRO A 77 -9.78 1.98 -13.97
N GLU A 78 -9.34 0.74 -14.14
CA GLU A 78 -9.72 -0.40 -13.31
C GLU A 78 -8.75 -0.67 -12.16
N GLY A 79 -7.77 0.20 -11.96
CA GLY A 79 -6.77 0.06 -10.92
C GLY A 79 -7.34 0.19 -9.52
N GLN A 80 -6.68 -0.45 -8.56
CA GLN A 80 -7.10 -0.50 -7.17
C GLN A 80 -5.96 -0.10 -6.23
N VAL A 81 -6.34 0.37 -5.05
CA VAL A 81 -5.42 0.58 -3.93
C VAL A 81 -5.72 -0.48 -2.88
N GLU A 82 -4.70 -1.24 -2.49
CA GLU A 82 -4.80 -2.21 -1.39
C GLU A 82 -3.97 -1.69 -0.21
N PHE A 83 -4.60 -1.58 0.94
CA PHE A 83 -4.01 -1.02 2.13
C PHE A 83 -4.09 -2.00 3.29
N LYS A 84 -2.95 -2.24 3.95
CA LYS A 84 -2.87 -3.04 5.18
C LYS A 84 -2.28 -2.21 6.31
N THR A 85 -2.84 -2.36 7.51
CA THR A 85 -2.35 -1.74 8.74
C THR A 85 -2.80 -2.52 9.96
N ASP A 86 -2.00 -2.46 11.03
CA ASP A 86 -2.39 -2.94 12.36
C ASP A 86 -2.99 -1.81 13.22
N ASN A 87 -2.91 -0.57 12.77
CA ASN A 87 -3.45 0.60 13.46
C ASN A 87 -4.93 0.79 13.13
N GLN A 88 -5.79 0.49 14.10
CA GLN A 88 -7.25 0.54 13.90
C GLN A 88 -7.76 1.97 13.68
N ASP A 89 -7.20 2.96 14.36
CA ASP A 89 -7.59 4.36 14.19
C ASP A 89 -7.26 4.84 12.77
N LEU A 90 -6.07 4.49 12.27
CA LEU A 90 -5.69 4.78 10.89
C LEU A 90 -6.61 4.07 9.90
N PHE A 91 -6.98 2.83 10.19
CA PHE A 91 -7.88 2.07 9.31
C PHE A 91 -9.27 2.71 9.22
N GLN A 92 -9.84 3.10 10.35
CA GLN A 92 -11.13 3.82 10.38
C GLN A 92 -11.05 5.11 9.57
N PHE A 93 -10.01 5.91 9.80
CA PHE A 93 -9.74 7.12 9.02
C PHE A 93 -9.67 6.82 7.52
N SER A 94 -8.98 5.76 7.15
CA SER A 94 -8.78 5.39 5.75
C SER A 94 -10.08 5.02 5.04
N LEU A 95 -10.97 4.30 5.72
CA LEU A 95 -12.29 3.98 5.18
C LEU A 95 -13.11 5.26 4.92
N GLU A 96 -13.10 6.19 5.87
CA GLU A 96 -13.79 7.46 5.76
C GLU A 96 -13.23 8.34 4.65
N GLN A 97 -11.90 8.39 4.52
CA GLN A 97 -11.24 9.20 3.50
C GLN A 97 -11.44 8.66 2.08
N ALA A 98 -11.50 7.36 1.92
CA ALA A 98 -11.82 6.75 0.63
C ALA A 98 -13.22 7.19 0.17
N ASP A 99 -14.19 7.16 1.09
CA ASP A 99 -15.56 7.62 0.81
C ASP A 99 -15.60 9.13 0.48
N GLU A 100 -14.94 9.96 1.27
CA GLU A 100 -14.85 11.40 1.02
C GLU A 100 -14.18 11.72 -0.32
N ALA A 101 -13.23 10.92 -0.74
CA ALA A 101 -12.55 11.07 -2.03
C ALA A 101 -13.38 10.60 -3.24
N GLY A 102 -14.57 10.06 -2.99
CA GLY A 102 -15.42 9.51 -4.04
C GLY A 102 -15.02 8.11 -4.52
N TRP A 103 -14.17 7.43 -3.78
CA TRP A 103 -13.77 6.06 -4.06
C TRP A 103 -14.73 5.07 -3.41
N ARG A 104 -14.74 3.85 -3.92
CA ARG A 104 -15.53 2.76 -3.33
C ARG A 104 -14.62 1.82 -2.57
N VAL A 105 -15.01 1.47 -1.35
CA VAL A 105 -14.37 0.39 -0.62
C VAL A 105 -14.98 -0.92 -1.13
N LEU A 106 -14.21 -1.64 -1.94
CA LEU A 106 -14.67 -2.86 -2.58
C LEU A 106 -14.69 -4.04 -1.61
N MET A 107 -13.68 -4.13 -0.77
CA MET A 107 -13.56 -5.14 0.28
C MET A 107 -12.84 -4.53 1.48
N SER A 108 -13.23 -4.93 2.68
CA SER A 108 -12.53 -4.52 3.91
C SER A 108 -12.69 -5.57 4.99
N THR A 109 -11.67 -5.69 5.83
CA THR A 109 -11.70 -6.53 7.03
C THR A 109 -10.88 -5.90 8.14
N TRP A 110 -11.34 -6.07 9.37
CA TRP A 110 -10.61 -5.66 10.58
C TRP A 110 -9.70 -6.77 11.09
N ASP A 111 -9.77 -7.96 10.52
CA ASP A 111 -8.93 -9.09 10.87
C ASP A 111 -8.70 -9.97 9.64
N LEU A 112 -7.67 -9.64 8.88
CA LEU A 112 -7.34 -10.27 7.61
C LEU A 112 -7.12 -11.79 7.76
N HIS A 113 -6.37 -12.20 8.78
CA HIS A 113 -6.00 -13.60 8.94
C HIS A 113 -7.19 -14.49 9.39
N ALA A 114 -8.23 -13.88 9.95
CA ALA A 114 -9.48 -14.57 10.30
C ALA A 114 -10.54 -14.50 9.18
N ASP A 115 -10.24 -13.81 8.08
CA ASP A 115 -11.15 -13.68 6.94
C ASP A 115 -10.65 -14.51 5.75
N PRO A 116 -11.21 -15.73 5.55
CA PRO A 116 -10.69 -16.63 4.52
C PRO A 116 -10.74 -16.06 3.09
N ALA A 117 -11.77 -15.27 2.78
CA ALA A 117 -11.94 -14.69 1.46
C ALA A 117 -10.87 -13.65 1.15
N MET A 118 -10.56 -12.78 2.11
CA MET A 118 -9.57 -11.73 1.93
C MET A 118 -8.13 -12.18 2.16
N ASN A 119 -7.94 -13.24 2.96
CA ASN A 119 -6.60 -13.78 3.21
C ASN A 119 -6.12 -14.72 2.09
N GLN A 120 -6.99 -15.15 1.20
CA GLN A 120 -6.62 -16.00 0.08
C GLN A 120 -5.62 -15.27 -0.83
N GLY A 121 -4.47 -15.89 -1.07
CA GLY A 121 -3.40 -15.30 -1.88
C GLY A 121 -2.64 -14.16 -1.19
N ASN A 122 -2.89 -13.89 0.08
CA ASN A 122 -2.20 -12.83 0.82
C ASN A 122 -0.71 -13.16 0.98
N VAL A 123 0.13 -12.18 0.66
CA VAL A 123 1.57 -12.25 0.90
C VAL A 123 1.89 -11.49 2.18
N MET A 124 2.35 -12.20 3.21
CA MET A 124 2.70 -11.60 4.48
C MET A 124 4.05 -10.90 4.40
N THR A 125 4.08 -9.59 4.73
CA THR A 125 5.34 -8.89 4.94
C THR A 125 5.98 -9.33 6.26
N GLU A 126 7.27 -9.05 6.44
CA GLU A 126 7.95 -9.34 7.72
C GLU A 126 7.30 -8.61 8.89
N TYR A 127 6.87 -7.37 8.68
CA TYR A 127 6.14 -6.58 9.67
C TYR A 127 4.82 -7.27 10.05
N GLU A 128 4.06 -7.72 9.07
CA GLU A 128 2.79 -8.43 9.28
C GLU A 128 2.99 -9.69 10.10
N LYS A 129 3.99 -10.51 9.77
CA LYS A 129 4.34 -11.72 10.53
C LYS A 129 4.66 -11.42 11.98
N LYS A 130 5.46 -10.38 12.23
CA LYS A 130 5.87 -9.98 13.56
C LYS A 130 4.69 -9.53 14.42
N PHE A 131 3.83 -8.67 13.88
CA PHE A 131 2.72 -8.09 14.65
C PHE A 131 1.53 -9.03 14.77
N SER A 132 1.24 -9.86 13.77
CA SER A 132 0.21 -10.88 13.89
C SER A 132 0.60 -11.98 14.89
N ALA A 133 1.87 -12.35 14.95
CA ALA A 133 2.39 -13.30 15.96
C ALA A 133 2.23 -12.79 17.40
N LYS A 134 2.17 -11.46 17.58
CA LYS A 134 1.88 -10.83 18.89
C LYS A 134 0.38 -10.74 19.18
N GLY A 135 -0.48 -11.24 18.31
CA GLY A 135 -1.93 -11.20 18.47
C GLY A 135 -2.59 -9.91 17.97
N ASN A 136 -1.87 -9.05 17.26
CA ASN A 136 -2.44 -7.84 16.67
C ASN A 136 -3.19 -8.17 15.39
N PRO A 137 -4.50 -7.88 15.30
CA PRO A 137 -5.24 -8.07 14.05
C PRO A 137 -4.69 -7.17 12.94
N ILE A 138 -4.67 -7.69 11.73
CA ILE A 138 -4.29 -6.93 10.55
C ILE A 138 -5.56 -6.49 9.81
N CYS A 139 -5.72 -5.19 9.65
CA CYS A 139 -6.82 -4.62 8.87
C CYS A 139 -6.40 -4.50 7.40
N LYS A 140 -7.33 -4.76 6.49
CA LYS A 140 -7.09 -4.61 5.05
C LYS A 140 -8.29 -3.97 4.35
N MET A 141 -8.00 -3.06 3.43
CA MET A 141 -8.98 -2.41 2.57
C MET A 141 -8.54 -2.50 1.12
N ILE A 142 -9.48 -2.77 0.23
CA ILE A 142 -9.29 -2.64 -1.22
C ILE A 142 -10.27 -1.58 -1.70
N ALA A 143 -9.75 -0.53 -2.32
CA ALA A 143 -10.53 0.59 -2.81
C ALA A 143 -10.33 0.78 -4.32
N GLY A 144 -11.39 1.19 -5.00
CA GLY A 144 -11.37 1.50 -6.42
C GLY A 144 -12.32 2.66 -6.74
N ARG A 145 -12.33 3.06 -7.98
CA ARG A 145 -13.19 4.18 -8.43
C ARG A 145 -14.50 3.71 -8.98
#